data_bc95a73eb31402a746051142df077192
#
_entry.id   bc95a73eb31402a746051142df077192
#
_cell.length_a   1.000
_cell.length_b   1.000
_cell.length_c   1.000
_cell.angle_alpha   90.00
_cell.angle_beta   90.00
_cell.angle_gamma   90.00
#
_symmetry.space_group_name_H-M   'P 1'
#
loop_
_entity.id
_entity.type
_entity.pdbx_description
1 polymer ?
#
loop_
_entity_poly.entity_id
_entity_poly.type
_entity_poly.pdbx_seq_one_letter_code
_entity_poly.pdbx_strand_id
1 'polypeptide(L)'
;MYPRSSTGTKTPLRLANSVGIIDSGYRGNYIAVFDNSSDAMFTVERMQRLVQICPPNMTYPMRVELVENDSDLSMNTGRGERGFGSTGK
;
A
#
# COMPACT_ATOMS: atom_id res chain seq x y z
N MET A 1 -4.81 -2.59 -0.85
CA MET A 1 -3.82 -2.02 -1.79
C MET A 1 -3.64 -2.98 -2.95
N TYR A 2 -3.73 -2.47 -4.13
CA TYR A 2 -3.68 -3.24 -5.36
C TYR A 2 -2.64 -2.63 -6.29
N PRO A 3 -2.04 -3.42 -7.20
CA PRO A 3 -1.24 -2.80 -8.26
C PRO A 3 -2.15 -2.03 -9.21
N ARG A 4 -1.62 -0.98 -9.82
CA ARG A 4 -2.31 -0.33 -10.92
C ARG A 4 -2.20 -1.19 -12.17
N SER A 5 -3.16 -1.06 -13.10
CA SER A 5 -3.18 -1.87 -14.31
C SER A 5 -1.89 -1.74 -15.13
N SER A 6 -1.31 -0.55 -15.20
CA SER A 6 -0.08 -0.32 -15.95
C SER A 6 1.18 -0.89 -15.26
N THR A 7 1.14 -1.12 -13.96
CA THR A 7 2.31 -1.64 -13.26
C THR A 7 2.73 -2.99 -13.79
N GLY A 8 1.80 -3.92 -13.89
CA GLY A 8 2.09 -5.26 -14.39
C GLY A 8 2.22 -5.36 -15.91
N THR A 9 1.64 -4.42 -16.66
CA THR A 9 1.64 -4.47 -18.14
C THR A 9 2.77 -3.67 -18.76
N LYS A 10 3.27 -2.65 -18.09
CA LYS A 10 4.29 -1.74 -18.63
C LYS A 10 5.61 -1.75 -17.86
N THR A 11 5.65 -2.47 -16.73
CA THR A 11 6.86 -2.60 -15.92
C THR A 11 7.12 -4.06 -15.57
N PRO A 12 8.36 -4.42 -15.18
CA PRO A 12 8.63 -5.77 -14.69
C PRO A 12 8.21 -5.99 -13.25
N LEU A 13 7.56 -5.03 -12.63
CA LEU A 13 7.23 -5.10 -11.22
C LEU A 13 5.96 -5.92 -10.98
N ARG A 14 6.02 -6.73 -9.93
CA ARG A 14 4.88 -7.49 -9.44
C ARG A 14 4.78 -7.27 -7.95
N LEU A 15 3.59 -6.92 -7.46
CA LEU A 15 3.37 -6.74 -6.03
C LEU A 15 3.56 -8.09 -5.33
N ALA A 16 4.51 -8.13 -4.38
CA ALA A 16 4.99 -9.39 -3.82
C ALA A 16 3.90 -10.21 -3.13
N ASN A 17 2.94 -9.55 -2.50
CA ASN A 17 1.81 -10.21 -1.84
C ASN A 17 0.52 -10.18 -2.68
N SER A 18 0.61 -9.83 -3.94
CA SER A 18 -0.51 -9.72 -4.90
C SER A 18 -1.53 -8.65 -4.50
N VAL A 19 -2.08 -8.72 -3.32
CA VAL A 19 -3.01 -7.74 -2.73
C VAL A 19 -2.55 -7.45 -1.31
N GLY A 20 -2.40 -6.19 -0.99
CA GLY A 20 -2.08 -5.77 0.37
C GLY A 20 -3.34 -5.39 1.12
N ILE A 21 -3.59 -6.04 2.24
CA ILE A 21 -4.73 -5.72 3.09
C ILE A 21 -4.26 -4.77 4.17
N ILE A 22 -4.89 -3.62 4.24
CA ILE A 22 -4.59 -2.58 5.22
C ILE A 22 -5.72 -2.58 6.25
N ASP A 23 -5.38 -2.91 7.48
CA ASP A 23 -6.35 -2.92 8.56
C ASP A 23 -6.79 -1.50 8.90
N SER A 24 -8.05 -1.33 9.30
CA SER A 24 -8.57 -0.01 9.65
C SER A 24 -7.82 0.64 10.81
N GLY A 25 -7.22 -0.15 11.69
CA GLY A 25 -6.44 0.34 12.83
C GLY A 25 -4.97 0.64 12.53
N TYR A 26 -4.52 0.34 11.32
CA TYR A 26 -3.12 0.59 10.96
C TYR A 26 -2.85 2.09 10.80
N ARG A 27 -1.77 2.56 11.42
CA ARG A 27 -1.40 3.99 11.43
C ARG A 27 -0.01 4.25 10.86
N GLY A 28 0.63 3.23 10.31
CA GLY A 28 1.93 3.38 9.68
C GLY A 28 1.82 3.82 8.22
N ASN A 29 2.96 3.94 7.58
CA ASN A 29 3.03 4.23 6.15
C ASN A 29 2.54 3.03 5.33
N TYR A 30 1.91 3.29 4.21
CA TYR A 30 1.63 2.24 3.24
C TYR A 30 2.94 1.87 2.54
N ILE A 31 3.28 0.61 2.60
CA ILE A 31 4.53 0.09 2.05
C ILE A 31 4.18 -0.96 1.01
N ALA A 32 4.66 -0.75 -0.21
CA ALA A 32 4.49 -1.72 -1.29
C ALA A 32 5.83 -2.40 -1.56
N VAL A 33 5.82 -3.72 -1.52
CA VAL A 33 7.00 -4.55 -1.82
C VAL A 33 6.78 -5.19 -3.18
N PHE A 34 7.76 -5.06 -4.05
CA PHE A 34 7.67 -5.57 -5.42
C PHE A 34 8.78 -6.57 -5.69
N ASP A 35 8.44 -7.58 -6.47
CA ASP A 35 9.43 -8.40 -7.15
C ASP A 35 9.69 -7.80 -8.52
N ASN A 36 10.95 -7.81 -8.95
CA ASN A 36 11.32 -7.44 -10.31
C ASN A 36 11.40 -8.73 -11.13
N SER A 37 10.49 -8.90 -12.07
CA SER A 37 10.38 -10.12 -12.87
C SER A 37 11.37 -10.18 -14.05
N SER A 38 12.19 -9.16 -14.23
CA SER A 38 13.19 -9.11 -15.30
C SER A 38 14.59 -9.36 -14.75
N ASP A 39 15.54 -9.59 -15.67
CA ASP A 39 16.95 -9.73 -15.31
C ASP A 39 17.67 -8.38 -15.25
N ALA A 40 16.99 -7.30 -15.57
CA ALA A 40 17.57 -5.97 -15.59
C ALA A 40 17.10 -5.14 -14.40
N MET A 41 17.93 -4.17 -14.02
CA MET A 41 17.55 -3.19 -13.02
C MET A 41 16.39 -2.34 -13.53
N PHE A 42 15.41 -2.10 -12.66
CA PHE A 42 14.31 -1.20 -12.96
C PHE A 42 14.29 -0.07 -11.94
N THR A 43 14.32 1.16 -12.41
CA THR A 43 14.33 2.34 -11.54
C THR A 43 12.91 2.84 -11.32
N VAL A 44 12.51 2.93 -10.05
CA VAL A 44 11.27 3.57 -9.64
C VAL A 44 11.57 5.02 -9.32
N GLU A 45 10.86 5.92 -9.97
CA GLU A 45 11.02 7.34 -9.73
C GLU A 45 10.12 7.80 -8.59
N ARG A 46 10.57 8.84 -7.90
CA ARG A 46 9.73 9.46 -6.87
C ARG A 46 8.41 9.93 -7.49
N MET A 47 7.31 9.72 -6.78
CA MET A 47 5.95 10.07 -7.20
C MET A 47 5.41 9.22 -8.36
N GLN A 48 6.14 8.20 -8.75
CA GLN A 48 5.62 7.25 -9.74
C GLN A 48 4.46 6.47 -9.14
N ARG A 49 3.35 6.39 -9.86
CA ARG A 49 2.13 5.74 -9.38
C ARG A 49 2.16 4.26 -9.77
N LEU A 50 2.33 3.39 -8.79
CA LEU A 50 2.46 1.94 -8.98
C LEU A 50 1.32 1.14 -8.36
N VAL A 51 0.70 1.68 -7.32
CA VAL A 51 -0.38 1.01 -6.58
C VAL A 51 -1.57 1.93 -6.42
N GLN A 52 -2.68 1.35 -6.01
CA GLN A 52 -3.91 2.07 -5.73
C GLN A 52 -4.57 1.51 -4.47
N ILE A 53 -5.26 2.36 -3.76
CA ILE A 53 -6.02 1.99 -2.57
C ILE A 53 -7.48 1.96 -2.93
N CYS A 54 -8.15 0.86 -2.64
CA CYS A 54 -9.55 0.67 -2.96
C CYS A 54 -10.31 0.27 -1.69
N PRO A 55 -11.60 0.65 -1.58
CA PRO A 55 -12.41 0.19 -0.47
C PRO A 55 -12.64 -1.33 -0.57
N PRO A 56 -12.96 -2.00 0.54
CA PRO A 56 -13.06 -3.47 0.57
C PRO A 56 -14.05 -4.06 -0.43
N ASN A 57 -15.15 -3.37 -0.68
CA ASN A 57 -16.21 -3.85 -1.57
C ASN A 57 -16.13 -3.30 -3.00
N MET A 58 -15.19 -2.42 -3.28
CA MET A 58 -14.98 -1.79 -4.59
C MET A 58 -16.16 -0.96 -5.11
N THR A 59 -17.17 -0.70 -4.30
CA THR A 59 -18.43 -0.08 -4.77
C THR A 59 -18.63 1.34 -4.29
N TYR A 60 -17.92 1.76 -3.24
CA TYR A 60 -18.08 3.10 -2.69
C TYR A 60 -16.86 3.96 -2.98
N PRO A 61 -17.06 5.26 -3.23
CA PRO A 61 -15.95 6.19 -3.26
C PRO A 61 -15.30 6.28 -1.88
N MET A 62 -13.99 6.46 -1.87
CA MET A 62 -13.26 6.70 -0.63
C MET A 62 -13.14 8.19 -0.40
N ARG A 63 -13.32 8.59 0.86
CA ARG A 63 -13.00 9.93 1.30
C ARG A 63 -11.58 9.95 1.83
N VAL A 64 -10.77 10.85 1.31
CA VAL A 64 -9.39 11.02 1.73
C VAL A 64 -9.26 12.39 2.40
N GLU A 65 -8.74 12.40 3.62
CA GLU A 65 -8.47 13.64 4.34
C GLU A 65 -6.97 13.75 4.61
N LEU A 66 -6.41 14.91 4.25
CA LEU A 66 -5.05 15.24 4.63
C LEU A 66 -5.05 15.81 6.04
N VAL A 67 -4.19 15.27 6.89
CA VAL A 67 -3.98 15.79 8.24
C VAL A 67 -2.56 16.32 8.34
N GLU A 68 -2.39 17.40 9.10
CA GLU A 68 -1.08 18.04 9.24
C GLU A 68 -0.26 17.44 10.38
N ASN A 69 -0.92 16.87 11.38
CA ASN A 69 -0.29 16.32 12.56
C ASN A 69 -0.81 14.94 12.87
N ASP A 70 0.05 14.08 13.39
CA ASP A 70 -0.34 12.75 13.84
C ASP A 70 -1.41 12.80 14.94
N SER A 71 -1.47 13.90 15.70
CA SER A 71 -2.49 14.09 16.72
C SER A 71 -3.91 14.17 16.15
N ASP A 72 -4.05 14.47 14.87
CA ASP A 72 -5.33 14.48 14.17
C ASP A 72 -5.80 13.06 13.82
N LEU A 73 -4.95 12.07 14.02
CA LEU A 73 -5.25 10.66 13.79
C LEU A 73 -5.61 10.00 15.11
N SER A 74 -6.47 8.99 15.03
CA SER A 74 -6.73 8.13 16.17
C SER A 74 -5.59 7.12 16.28
N MET A 75 -4.50 7.51 16.96
CA MET A 75 -3.28 6.71 17.04
C MET A 75 -3.38 5.55 18.03
N ASN A 76 -4.32 5.60 18.95
CA ASN A 76 -4.47 4.59 20.00
C ASN A 76 -5.30 3.40 19.51
N THR A 77 -4.75 2.65 18.57
CA THR A 77 -5.38 1.47 18.00
C THR A 77 -4.58 0.21 18.35
N GLY A 78 -5.23 -0.93 18.32
CA GLY A 78 -4.55 -2.19 18.61
C GLY A 78 -3.47 -2.53 17.58
N ARG A 79 -3.59 -2.05 16.33
CA ARG A 79 -2.60 -2.27 15.28
C ARG A 79 -1.47 -1.25 15.33
N GLY A 80 -1.81 0.05 15.47
CA GLY A 80 -0.83 1.13 15.42
C GLY A 80 -0.01 1.11 14.13
N GLU A 81 1.31 1.15 14.27
CA GLU A 81 2.24 1.14 13.14
C GLU A 81 2.81 -0.23 12.83
N ARG A 82 2.34 -1.29 13.49
CA ARG A 82 2.83 -2.64 13.26
C ARG A 82 2.47 -3.09 11.84
N GLY A 83 3.45 -3.55 11.12
CA GLY A 83 3.33 -3.91 9.71
C GLY A 83 3.51 -5.40 9.43
N PHE A 84 4.28 -5.71 8.42
CA PHE A 84 4.47 -7.07 7.92
C PHE A 84 4.94 -8.03 9.01
N GLY A 85 4.23 -9.16 9.16
CA GLY A 85 4.60 -10.22 10.08
C GLY A 85 4.35 -9.93 11.54
N SER A 86 3.72 -8.80 11.88
CA SER A 86 3.54 -8.39 13.27
C SER A 86 2.56 -9.27 14.07
N THR A 87 1.65 -9.96 13.39
CA THR A 87 0.56 -10.72 14.02
C THR A 87 0.74 -12.22 13.93
N GLY A 88 1.83 -12.70 13.37
CA GLY A 88 1.98 -14.12 13.19
C GLY A 88 3.39 -14.55 12.89
N LYS A 89 3.47 -15.77 12.53
CA LYS A 89 4.71 -16.42 12.09
C LYS A 89 4.79 -16.40 10.59
#